data_8104a1c944fe11f3b97ace74b8c0dc36
#
_entry.id   8104a1c944fe11f3b97ace74b8c0dc36
#
_cell.length_a   1.000
_cell.length_b   1.000
_cell.length_c   1.000
_cell.angle_alpha   90.00
_cell.angle_beta   90.00
_cell.angle_gamma   90.00
#
_symmetry.space_group_name_H-M   'P 1'
#
loop_
_entity.id
_entity.type
_entity.pdbx_description
1 polymer ?
#
loop_
_entity_poly.entity_id
_entity_poly.type
_entity_poly.pdbx_seq_one_letter_code
_entity_poly.pdbx_strand_id
1 'polypeptide(L)'
;MEIKMSLVSDFQKLEVDGIITLYELDARNLGAGILRFHGHASFKDNGEWKPNIIWQGETYEPLAIKVSELELRSDGKASSPTLAIANNINGIQGAVSAYCLQFKDFADAKLKVITTMAKYLDASNFSSGNTNAANESKEQIWYIEQKTSENAQQVTFELSNPIDNEGREIPVRQITSLCEWACKGRYRGEECGYTGTAMYTEKGELTDDPAQDRCGGRLRDCRLHFGENQPLSYGGFPASNLM
;
A
#
# COMPACT_ATOMS: atom_id res chain seq x y z
N MET A 1 -18.85 -11.25 30.97
CA MET A 1 -17.74 -10.53 30.27
C MET A 1 -17.51 -11.33 29.00
N GLU A 2 -18.21 -10.98 27.92
CA GLU A 2 -18.01 -11.64 26.62
C GLU A 2 -16.65 -11.21 26.06
N ILE A 3 -15.79 -12.18 25.84
CA ILE A 3 -14.52 -11.97 25.15
C ILE A 3 -14.88 -11.72 23.69
N LYS A 4 -14.78 -10.47 23.22
CA LYS A 4 -14.81 -10.15 21.79
C LYS A 4 -13.66 -10.93 21.14
N MET A 5 -13.99 -11.99 20.43
CA MET A 5 -13.00 -12.71 19.64
C MET A 5 -12.60 -11.81 18.46
N SER A 6 -11.31 -11.51 18.34
CA SER A 6 -10.79 -10.75 17.21
C SER A 6 -10.81 -11.59 15.93
N LEU A 7 -10.89 -10.94 14.77
CA LEU A 7 -10.81 -11.58 13.44
C LEU A 7 -9.62 -12.55 13.34
N VAL A 8 -8.47 -12.18 13.92
CA VAL A 8 -7.27 -13.03 13.95
C VAL A 8 -7.52 -14.36 14.67
N SER A 9 -8.23 -14.33 15.80
CA SER A 9 -8.60 -15.54 16.53
C SER A 9 -9.57 -16.42 15.74
N ASP A 10 -10.45 -15.81 14.95
CA ASP A 10 -11.38 -16.56 14.11
C ASP A 10 -10.70 -17.24 12.93
N PHE A 11 -9.71 -16.60 12.30
CA PHE A 11 -8.90 -17.22 11.25
C PHE A 11 -8.03 -18.38 11.75
N GLN A 12 -7.79 -18.50 13.04
CA GLN A 12 -7.02 -19.59 13.64
C GLN A 12 -7.88 -20.81 14.01
N LYS A 13 -9.21 -20.73 13.82
CA LYS A 13 -10.12 -21.85 14.09
C LYS A 13 -9.97 -22.95 13.04
N LEU A 14 -10.28 -24.17 13.44
CA LEU A 14 -10.23 -25.35 12.56
C LEU A 14 -11.24 -25.25 11.41
N GLU A 15 -12.36 -24.58 11.62
CA GLU A 15 -13.36 -24.22 10.62
C GLU A 15 -13.53 -22.70 10.61
N VAL A 16 -13.34 -22.12 9.43
CA VAL A 16 -13.51 -20.69 9.19
C VAL A 16 -14.69 -20.52 8.24
N ASP A 17 -15.84 -20.18 8.80
CA ASP A 17 -17.07 -19.99 8.04
C ASP A 17 -17.33 -18.53 7.70
N GLY A 18 -17.96 -18.32 6.54
CA GLY A 18 -18.55 -17.05 6.18
C GLY A 18 -17.51 -15.93 5.92
N ILE A 19 -16.37 -16.26 5.31
CA ILE A 19 -15.43 -15.23 4.84
C ILE A 19 -16.11 -14.39 3.77
N ILE A 20 -16.09 -13.07 3.94
CA ILE A 20 -16.60 -12.08 3.01
C ILE A 20 -15.45 -11.23 2.52
N THR A 21 -15.32 -11.10 1.20
CA THR A 21 -14.37 -10.20 0.56
C THR A 21 -15.11 -9.07 -0.14
N LEU A 22 -14.77 -7.85 0.22
CA LEU A 22 -15.33 -6.62 -0.32
C LEU A 22 -14.23 -5.85 -1.04
N TYR A 23 -14.61 -5.11 -2.07
CA TYR A 23 -13.69 -4.38 -2.91
C TYR A 23 -14.12 -2.91 -3.01
N GLU A 24 -13.20 -1.99 -2.74
CA GLU A 24 -13.37 -0.56 -2.96
C GLU A 24 -12.36 -0.09 -4.00
N LEU A 25 -12.84 0.38 -5.13
CA LEU A 25 -12.03 1.01 -6.16
C LEU A 25 -12.18 2.54 -6.04
N ASP A 26 -11.13 3.18 -5.53
CA ASP A 26 -11.06 4.64 -5.43
C ASP A 26 -10.42 5.20 -6.70
N ALA A 27 -11.25 5.74 -7.56
CA ALA A 27 -10.86 6.36 -8.83
C ALA A 27 -11.12 7.88 -8.86
N ARG A 28 -11.12 8.53 -7.68
CA ARG A 28 -11.34 9.99 -7.56
C ARG A 28 -10.24 10.79 -8.28
N ASN A 29 -9.02 10.28 -8.33
CA ASN A 29 -7.90 10.83 -9.11
C ASN A 29 -8.19 10.90 -10.62
N LEU A 30 -9.10 10.04 -11.13
CA LEU A 30 -9.51 9.97 -12.53
C LEU A 30 -10.84 10.68 -12.80
N GLY A 31 -11.46 11.29 -11.78
CA GLY A 31 -12.76 11.96 -11.88
C GLY A 31 -13.96 11.04 -11.71
N ALA A 32 -13.74 9.75 -11.41
CA ALA A 32 -14.78 8.82 -10.94
C ALA A 32 -14.94 8.93 -9.42
N GLY A 33 -15.93 8.30 -8.84
CA GLY A 33 -16.09 8.21 -7.39
C GLY A 33 -15.32 7.04 -6.78
N ILE A 34 -15.80 6.60 -5.62
CA ILE A 34 -15.43 5.32 -5.01
C ILE A 34 -16.48 4.31 -5.43
N LEU A 35 -16.05 3.24 -6.08
CA LEU A 35 -16.89 2.15 -6.51
C LEU A 35 -16.73 0.98 -5.54
N ARG A 36 -17.84 0.39 -5.07
CA ARG A 36 -17.83 -0.66 -4.06
C ARG A 36 -18.54 -1.90 -4.56
N PHE A 37 -17.87 -3.03 -4.49
CA PHE A 37 -18.37 -4.30 -5.03
C PHE A 37 -18.11 -5.47 -4.10
N HIS A 38 -18.84 -6.56 -4.33
CA HIS A 38 -18.54 -7.87 -3.77
C HIS A 38 -18.84 -8.99 -4.77
N GLY A 39 -18.11 -10.10 -4.65
CA GLY A 39 -18.29 -11.28 -5.50
C GLY A 39 -19.18 -12.36 -4.90
N HIS A 40 -19.86 -12.08 -3.78
CA HIS A 40 -20.63 -13.08 -3.06
C HIS A 40 -22.08 -13.11 -3.52
N ALA A 41 -22.52 -14.29 -3.93
CA ALA A 41 -23.92 -14.57 -4.14
C ALA A 41 -24.49 -15.14 -2.82
N SER A 42 -25.46 -14.46 -2.23
CA SER A 42 -26.18 -14.97 -1.05
C SER A 42 -27.66 -14.91 -1.26
N PHE A 43 -28.37 -15.91 -0.70
CA PHE A 43 -29.82 -15.93 -0.71
C PHE A 43 -30.36 -15.31 0.58
N LYS A 44 -31.51 -14.65 0.49
CA LYS A 44 -32.32 -14.35 1.65
C LYS A 44 -32.97 -15.64 2.18
N ASP A 45 -33.43 -15.62 3.43
CA ASP A 45 -34.14 -16.74 4.04
C ASP A 45 -35.39 -17.17 3.24
N ASN A 46 -35.96 -16.26 2.44
CA ASN A 46 -37.10 -16.51 1.56
C ASN A 46 -36.72 -17.04 0.15
N GLY A 47 -35.44 -17.35 -0.10
CA GLY A 47 -34.95 -17.85 -1.36
C GLY A 47 -34.65 -16.78 -2.42
N GLU A 48 -34.87 -15.50 -2.12
CA GLU A 48 -34.46 -14.40 -3.01
C GLU A 48 -33.00 -14.04 -2.85
N TRP A 49 -32.37 -13.57 -3.93
CA TRP A 49 -31.02 -13.05 -3.86
C TRP A 49 -30.92 -11.79 -3.00
N LYS A 50 -29.95 -11.73 -2.10
CA LYS A 50 -29.52 -10.47 -1.47
C LYS A 50 -28.51 -9.82 -2.39
N PRO A 51 -28.90 -8.76 -3.11
CA PRO A 51 -27.98 -8.19 -4.08
C PRO A 51 -26.84 -7.40 -3.43
N ASN A 52 -27.09 -6.73 -2.30
CA ASN A 52 -26.13 -5.80 -1.69
C ASN A 52 -25.67 -6.30 -0.33
N ILE A 53 -24.39 -5.99 -0.01
CA ILE A 53 -23.83 -6.16 1.34
C ILE A 53 -23.58 -4.78 1.92
N ILE A 54 -23.99 -4.56 3.18
CA ILE A 54 -23.74 -3.31 3.89
C ILE A 54 -22.63 -3.56 4.92
N TRP A 55 -21.59 -2.77 4.83
CA TRP A 55 -20.42 -2.83 5.71
C TRP A 55 -20.01 -1.41 6.14
N GLN A 56 -19.98 -1.16 7.45
CA GLN A 56 -19.68 0.14 8.04
C GLN A 56 -20.53 1.28 7.48
N GLY A 57 -21.81 1.01 7.23
CA GLY A 57 -22.75 1.97 6.65
C GLY A 57 -22.67 2.15 5.15
N GLU A 58 -21.68 1.55 4.49
CA GLU A 58 -21.47 1.63 3.05
C GLU A 58 -22.06 0.44 2.32
N THR A 59 -22.58 0.66 1.12
CA THR A 59 -23.24 -0.38 0.32
C THR A 59 -22.30 -0.91 -0.74
N TYR A 60 -22.11 -2.22 -0.77
CA TYR A 60 -21.35 -2.95 -1.78
C TYR A 60 -22.30 -3.65 -2.72
N GLU A 61 -22.18 -3.41 -4.01
CA GLU A 61 -23.04 -3.99 -5.05
C GLU A 61 -22.49 -5.34 -5.54
N PRO A 62 -23.36 -6.28 -5.94
CA PRO A 62 -22.92 -7.55 -6.50
C PRO A 62 -22.29 -7.35 -7.86
N LEU A 63 -21.07 -7.84 -8.02
CA LEU A 63 -20.35 -7.85 -9.29
C LEU A 63 -19.54 -9.15 -9.37
N ALA A 64 -19.59 -9.84 -10.51
CA ALA A 64 -18.73 -10.98 -10.70
C ALA A 64 -17.28 -10.51 -10.86
N ILE A 65 -16.56 -10.59 -9.77
CA ILE A 65 -15.18 -10.13 -9.59
C ILE A 65 -14.33 -11.26 -9.03
N LYS A 66 -13.14 -11.42 -9.57
CA LYS A 66 -12.16 -12.39 -9.09
C LYS A 66 -10.79 -11.73 -9.03
N VAL A 67 -10.17 -11.81 -7.87
CA VAL A 67 -8.76 -11.43 -7.71
C VAL A 67 -7.95 -12.69 -7.48
N SER A 68 -6.86 -12.84 -8.18
CA SER A 68 -5.92 -13.96 -8.05
C SER A 68 -4.55 -13.45 -7.63
N GLU A 69 -3.81 -14.31 -6.93
CA GLU A 69 -2.41 -14.08 -6.52
C GLU A 69 -2.21 -12.89 -5.54
N LEU A 70 -3.20 -12.62 -4.68
CA LEU A 70 -3.08 -11.61 -3.59
C LEU A 70 -2.08 -12.03 -2.49
N GLU A 71 -1.21 -12.98 -2.75
CA GLU A 71 -0.28 -13.49 -1.76
C GLU A 71 0.92 -12.55 -1.61
N LEU A 72 1.23 -12.21 -0.38
CA LEU A 72 2.51 -11.57 -0.04
C LEU A 72 3.58 -12.66 -0.05
N ARG A 73 4.42 -12.68 -1.08
CA ARG A 73 5.51 -13.65 -1.22
C ARG A 73 6.71 -13.22 -0.38
N SER A 74 7.28 -14.19 0.34
CA SER A 74 8.50 -13.97 1.12
C SER A 74 9.79 -14.25 0.34
N ASP A 75 9.67 -14.68 -0.93
CA ASP A 75 10.79 -15.03 -1.81
C ASP A 75 11.45 -13.83 -2.50
N GLY A 76 11.02 -12.59 -2.15
CA GLY A 76 11.55 -11.34 -2.69
C GLY A 76 11.10 -11.03 -4.12
N LYS A 77 10.19 -11.84 -4.70
CA LYS A 77 9.58 -11.52 -5.99
C LYS A 77 8.35 -10.66 -5.79
N ALA A 78 8.22 -9.62 -6.58
CA ALA A 78 6.98 -8.84 -6.67
C ALA A 78 5.84 -9.79 -7.08
N SER A 79 4.71 -9.71 -6.37
CA SER A 79 3.48 -10.37 -6.78
C SER A 79 2.74 -9.42 -7.70
N SER A 80 2.39 -9.86 -8.91
CA SER A 80 1.54 -9.11 -9.84
C SER A 80 0.15 -9.73 -9.86
N PRO A 81 -0.71 -9.43 -8.86
CA PRO A 81 -2.05 -9.98 -8.81
C PRO A 81 -2.87 -9.54 -10.02
N THR A 82 -3.83 -10.36 -10.40
CA THR A 82 -4.76 -10.02 -11.47
C THR A 82 -6.16 -9.84 -10.92
N LEU A 83 -6.82 -8.77 -11.38
CA LEU A 83 -8.21 -8.44 -11.10
C LEU A 83 -9.05 -8.69 -12.36
N ALA A 84 -9.90 -9.70 -12.37
CA ALA A 84 -10.85 -9.95 -13.43
C ALA A 84 -12.25 -9.51 -13.01
N ILE A 85 -12.89 -8.67 -13.80
CA ILE A 85 -14.23 -8.12 -13.56
C ILE A 85 -15.12 -8.52 -14.74
N ALA A 86 -16.31 -9.05 -14.45
CA ALA A 86 -17.28 -9.32 -15.50
C ALA A 86 -17.69 -8.01 -16.21
N ASN A 87 -17.71 -8.04 -17.55
CA ASN A 87 -18.06 -6.89 -18.37
C ASN A 87 -19.58 -6.69 -18.49
N ASN A 88 -20.27 -6.89 -17.37
CA ASN A 88 -21.72 -6.72 -17.24
C ASN A 88 -22.04 -6.18 -15.85
N ILE A 89 -22.66 -5.03 -15.78
CA ILE A 89 -23.15 -4.42 -14.54
C ILE A 89 -24.66 -4.29 -14.64
N ASN A 90 -25.41 -4.89 -13.72
CA ASN A 90 -26.86 -4.82 -13.64
C ASN A 90 -27.56 -5.20 -14.98
N GLY A 91 -27.03 -6.18 -15.72
CA GLY A 91 -27.56 -6.63 -17.00
C GLY A 91 -27.09 -5.80 -18.22
N ILE A 92 -26.30 -4.75 -18.02
CA ILE A 92 -25.76 -3.92 -19.11
C ILE A 92 -24.42 -4.50 -19.55
N GLN A 93 -24.42 -5.15 -20.70
CA GLN A 93 -23.21 -5.70 -21.32
C GLN A 93 -22.29 -4.59 -21.80
N GLY A 94 -20.97 -4.72 -21.55
CA GLY A 94 -19.97 -3.72 -21.95
C GLY A 94 -19.86 -2.51 -21.00
N ALA A 95 -20.56 -2.53 -19.87
CA ALA A 95 -20.56 -1.39 -18.95
C ALA A 95 -19.17 -1.12 -18.38
N VAL A 96 -18.41 -2.16 -18.02
CA VAL A 96 -17.04 -1.99 -17.49
C VAL A 96 -16.12 -1.43 -18.58
N SER A 97 -16.23 -1.89 -19.83
CA SER A 97 -15.48 -1.33 -20.96
C SER A 97 -15.78 0.16 -21.18
N ALA A 98 -17.04 0.56 -21.07
CA ALA A 98 -17.43 1.97 -21.18
C ALA A 98 -16.79 2.82 -20.08
N TYR A 99 -16.76 2.33 -18.84
CA TYR A 99 -16.06 2.99 -17.74
C TYR A 99 -14.54 3.05 -17.95
N CYS A 100 -13.93 1.98 -18.49
CA CYS A 100 -12.51 1.97 -18.86
C CYS A 100 -12.18 3.09 -19.85
N LEU A 101 -12.97 3.24 -20.91
CA LEU A 101 -12.79 4.31 -21.88
C LEU A 101 -12.94 5.71 -21.26
N GLN A 102 -13.90 5.88 -20.37
CA GLN A 102 -14.15 7.17 -19.73
C GLN A 102 -13.07 7.55 -18.72
N PHE A 103 -12.52 6.58 -17.98
CA PHE A 103 -11.63 6.80 -16.84
C PHE A 103 -10.22 6.23 -17.05
N LYS A 104 -9.71 6.29 -18.30
CA LYS A 104 -8.32 5.91 -18.65
C LYS A 104 -7.95 4.51 -18.16
N ASP A 105 -8.81 3.54 -18.39
CA ASP A 105 -8.64 2.14 -17.96
C ASP A 105 -8.41 1.98 -16.44
N PHE A 106 -8.84 2.94 -15.62
CA PHE A 106 -8.61 3.01 -14.19
C PHE A 106 -7.13 2.96 -13.77
N ALA A 107 -6.19 3.26 -14.68
CA ALA A 107 -4.78 3.26 -14.35
C ALA A 107 -4.49 4.18 -13.15
N ASP A 108 -3.67 3.68 -12.21
CA ASP A 108 -3.34 4.35 -10.94
C ASP A 108 -4.54 4.54 -9.98
N ALA A 109 -5.66 3.86 -10.22
CA ALA A 109 -6.75 3.80 -9.25
C ALA A 109 -6.39 2.86 -8.10
N LYS A 110 -6.76 3.26 -6.88
CA LYS A 110 -6.48 2.50 -5.66
C LYS A 110 -7.55 1.45 -5.43
N LEU A 111 -7.17 0.18 -5.39
CA LEU A 111 -8.03 -0.93 -5.02
C LEU A 111 -7.77 -1.32 -3.55
N LYS A 112 -8.78 -1.21 -2.72
CA LYS A 112 -8.78 -1.70 -1.34
C LYS A 112 -9.56 -3.02 -1.29
N VAL A 113 -8.90 -4.09 -0.89
CA VAL A 113 -9.50 -5.41 -0.68
C VAL A 113 -9.71 -5.60 0.81
N ILE A 114 -10.96 -5.78 1.23
CA ILE A 114 -11.37 -5.89 2.61
C ILE A 114 -11.86 -7.32 2.85
N THR A 115 -11.20 -8.04 3.74
CA THR A 115 -11.60 -9.39 4.15
C THR A 115 -12.18 -9.33 5.57
N THR A 116 -13.40 -9.74 5.71
CA THR A 116 -14.14 -9.84 6.98
C THR A 116 -14.91 -11.14 7.07
N MET A 117 -15.74 -11.31 8.09
CA MET A 117 -16.65 -12.46 8.23
C MET A 117 -18.09 -12.00 8.23
N ALA A 118 -18.97 -12.86 7.75
CA ALA A 118 -20.42 -12.61 7.70
C ALA A 118 -20.98 -12.17 9.06
N LYS A 119 -20.49 -12.75 10.17
CA LYS A 119 -20.92 -12.41 11.53
C LYS A 119 -20.56 -10.99 11.99
N TYR A 120 -19.63 -10.32 11.31
CA TYR A 120 -19.23 -8.94 11.64
C TYR A 120 -19.92 -7.88 10.79
N LEU A 121 -20.71 -8.30 9.77
CA LEU A 121 -21.44 -7.37 8.91
C LEU A 121 -22.47 -6.56 9.71
N ASP A 122 -22.84 -5.41 9.17
CA ASP A 122 -23.80 -4.51 9.77
C ASP A 122 -25.15 -5.19 10.01
N ALA A 123 -25.85 -4.76 11.06
CA ALA A 123 -27.14 -5.30 11.46
C ALA A 123 -28.19 -5.25 10.33
N SER A 124 -28.09 -4.29 9.45
CA SER A 124 -28.99 -4.11 8.29
C SER A 124 -28.93 -5.26 7.27
N ASN A 125 -27.89 -6.10 7.29
CA ASN A 125 -27.82 -7.29 6.44
C ASN A 125 -28.71 -8.45 6.93
N PHE A 126 -29.20 -8.39 8.15
CA PHE A 126 -29.93 -9.47 8.80
C PHE A 126 -31.35 -9.04 9.23
N SER A 127 -32.33 -9.87 9.01
CA SER A 127 -33.73 -9.58 9.39
C SER A 127 -33.91 -9.43 10.89
N SER A 128 -33.14 -10.17 11.72
CA SER A 128 -33.15 -10.11 13.18
C SER A 128 -32.12 -9.12 13.77
N GLY A 129 -31.42 -8.36 12.92
CA GLY A 129 -30.29 -7.56 13.35
C GLY A 129 -29.02 -8.39 13.59
N ASN A 130 -27.93 -7.75 13.99
CA ASN A 130 -26.68 -8.42 14.29
C ASN A 130 -26.00 -7.77 15.51
N THR A 131 -26.00 -8.47 16.63
CA THR A 131 -25.36 -8.02 17.88
C THR A 131 -23.84 -8.17 17.84
N ASN A 132 -23.31 -8.95 16.89
CA ASN A 132 -21.88 -9.18 16.70
C ASN A 132 -21.25 -8.25 15.66
N ALA A 133 -22.03 -7.31 15.12
CA ALA A 133 -21.52 -6.31 14.18
C ALA A 133 -20.28 -5.61 14.77
N ALA A 134 -19.18 -5.63 14.05
CA ALA A 134 -17.92 -5.05 14.51
C ALA A 134 -17.05 -4.69 13.32
N ASN A 135 -16.21 -3.67 13.49
CA ASN A 135 -15.25 -3.22 12.47
C ASN A 135 -14.00 -4.11 12.45
N GLU A 136 -14.21 -5.43 12.33
CA GLU A 136 -13.14 -6.42 12.29
C GLU A 136 -12.88 -6.81 10.83
N SER A 137 -11.77 -6.34 10.29
CA SER A 137 -11.36 -6.61 8.91
C SER A 137 -9.85 -6.68 8.73
N LYS A 138 -9.43 -7.38 7.69
CA LYS A 138 -8.08 -7.32 7.13
C LYS A 138 -8.15 -6.55 5.83
N GLU A 139 -7.34 -5.52 5.70
CA GLU A 139 -7.30 -4.67 4.53
C GLU A 139 -6.00 -4.87 3.77
N GLN A 140 -6.09 -4.93 2.44
CA GLN A 140 -4.97 -4.93 1.52
C GLN A 140 -5.17 -3.82 0.50
N ILE A 141 -4.11 -3.09 0.20
CA ILE A 141 -4.15 -1.98 -0.75
C ILE A 141 -3.30 -2.36 -1.95
N TRP A 142 -3.86 -2.14 -3.14
CA TRP A 142 -3.25 -2.37 -4.44
C TRP A 142 -3.54 -1.18 -5.34
N TYR A 143 -2.79 -1.05 -6.42
CA TYR A 143 -3.06 -0.07 -7.47
C TYR A 143 -3.29 -0.79 -8.79
N ILE A 144 -4.19 -0.28 -9.62
CA ILE A 144 -4.34 -0.77 -10.99
C ILE A 144 -3.16 -0.25 -11.79
N GLU A 145 -2.31 -1.14 -12.28
CA GLU A 145 -1.16 -0.80 -13.08
C GLU A 145 -1.56 -0.64 -14.55
N GLN A 146 -2.20 -1.66 -15.09
CA GLN A 146 -2.67 -1.65 -16.49
C GLN A 146 -3.82 -2.60 -16.72
N LYS A 147 -4.58 -2.33 -17.78
CA LYS A 147 -5.56 -3.27 -18.35
C LYS A 147 -4.83 -4.27 -19.25
N THR A 148 -4.86 -5.54 -18.91
CA THR A 148 -4.15 -6.60 -19.66
C THR A 148 -4.99 -7.25 -20.73
N SER A 149 -6.30 -7.38 -20.51
CA SER A 149 -7.22 -7.93 -21.52
C SER A 149 -8.63 -7.37 -21.36
N GLU A 150 -9.34 -7.32 -22.47
CA GLU A 150 -10.74 -6.91 -22.54
C GLU A 150 -11.46 -7.75 -23.59
N ASN A 151 -12.59 -8.30 -23.20
CA ASN A 151 -13.50 -9.00 -24.10
C ASN A 151 -14.97 -8.80 -23.69
N ALA A 152 -15.88 -9.40 -24.41
CA ALA A 152 -17.31 -9.25 -24.14
C ALA A 152 -17.72 -9.77 -22.76
N GLN A 153 -17.01 -10.76 -22.19
CA GLN A 153 -17.36 -11.39 -20.92
C GLN A 153 -16.68 -10.73 -19.73
N GLN A 154 -15.41 -10.31 -19.85
CA GLN A 154 -14.63 -9.78 -18.74
C GLN A 154 -13.58 -8.77 -19.19
N VAL A 155 -13.18 -7.93 -18.23
CA VAL A 155 -12.01 -7.06 -18.31
C VAL A 155 -11.03 -7.49 -17.23
N THR A 156 -9.75 -7.59 -17.57
CA THR A 156 -8.70 -8.03 -16.66
C THR A 156 -7.66 -6.93 -16.48
N PHE A 157 -7.29 -6.69 -15.25
CA PHE A 157 -6.29 -5.70 -14.84
C PHE A 157 -5.15 -6.39 -14.12
N GLU A 158 -3.96 -5.87 -14.28
CA GLU A 158 -2.79 -6.18 -13.46
C GLU A 158 -2.72 -5.19 -12.30
N LEU A 159 -2.39 -5.71 -11.13
CA LEU A 159 -2.28 -4.91 -9.90
C LEU A 159 -0.82 -4.83 -9.47
N SER A 160 -0.44 -3.68 -8.93
CA SER A 160 0.86 -3.44 -8.31
C SER A 160 0.73 -3.17 -6.81
N ASN A 161 1.80 -3.49 -6.09
CA ASN A 161 1.87 -3.22 -4.65
C ASN A 161 2.22 -1.74 -4.44
N PRO A 162 1.67 -1.05 -3.41
CA PRO A 162 2.09 0.30 -3.04
C PRO A 162 3.60 0.48 -2.81
N ILE A 163 4.30 -0.62 -2.50
CA ILE A 163 5.75 -0.62 -2.27
C ILE A 163 6.54 -0.56 -3.58
N ASP A 164 5.95 -1.05 -4.68
CA ASP A 164 6.58 -1.06 -6.02
C ASP A 164 6.47 0.30 -6.74
N ASN A 165 6.03 1.34 -6.04
CA ASN A 165 5.96 2.69 -6.59
C ASN A 165 7.32 3.12 -7.13
N GLU A 166 7.35 3.49 -8.40
CA GLU A 166 8.51 3.96 -9.12
C GLU A 166 9.30 5.02 -8.33
N GLY A 167 10.61 4.82 -8.24
CA GLY A 167 11.53 5.76 -7.60
C GLY A 167 11.70 5.60 -6.09
N ARG A 168 11.06 4.63 -5.44
CA ARG A 168 11.38 4.29 -4.05
C ARG A 168 12.43 3.19 -3.99
N GLU A 169 13.66 3.57 -3.71
CA GLU A 169 14.74 2.62 -3.44
C GLU A 169 14.50 1.95 -2.08
N ILE A 170 14.42 0.63 -2.07
CA ILE A 170 14.40 -0.19 -0.84
C ILE A 170 15.65 -1.08 -0.85
N PRO A 171 16.51 -0.98 0.15
CA PRO A 171 16.39 -0.15 1.37
C PRO A 171 16.63 1.34 1.09
N VAL A 172 15.91 2.20 1.82
CA VAL A 172 16.01 3.67 1.75
C VAL A 172 17.43 4.17 2.06
N ARG A 173 18.22 3.36 2.74
CA ARG A 173 19.62 3.64 3.08
C ARG A 173 20.55 2.79 2.20
N GLN A 174 21.31 3.46 1.37
CA GLN A 174 22.34 2.82 0.55
C GLN A 174 23.59 2.51 1.41
N ILE A 175 24.16 1.32 1.23
CA ILE A 175 25.44 0.95 1.85
C ILE A 175 26.56 1.52 0.99
N THR A 176 27.00 2.73 1.29
CA THR A 176 28.09 3.40 0.62
C THR A 176 29.16 3.87 1.61
N SER A 177 30.37 4.14 1.14
CA SER A 177 31.43 4.73 1.96
C SER A 177 31.22 6.22 2.26
N LEU A 178 30.21 6.86 1.66
CA LEU A 178 29.87 8.26 1.89
C LEU A 178 28.82 8.40 3.01
N CYS A 179 28.89 9.51 3.73
CA CYS A 179 27.95 9.86 4.77
C CYS A 179 26.58 10.20 4.19
N GLU A 180 25.56 9.45 4.56
CA GLU A 180 24.18 9.64 4.10
C GLU A 180 23.65 11.04 4.44
N TRP A 181 24.00 11.56 5.61
CA TRP A 181 23.58 12.90 6.03
C TRP A 181 24.09 13.99 5.11
N ALA A 182 25.35 13.89 4.68
CA ALA A 182 25.92 14.83 3.69
C ALA A 182 25.26 14.67 2.31
N CYS A 183 25.06 13.44 1.84
CA CYS A 183 24.43 13.16 0.55
C CYS A 183 22.97 13.65 0.47
N LYS A 184 22.24 13.59 1.58
CA LYS A 184 20.84 14.05 1.67
C LYS A 184 20.70 15.53 2.07
N GLY A 185 21.80 16.30 2.08
CA GLY A 185 21.80 17.74 2.44
C GLY A 185 21.47 18.00 3.93
N ARG A 186 21.67 17.01 4.80
CA ARG A 186 21.44 17.10 6.24
C ARG A 186 22.72 17.41 7.04
N TYR A 187 23.71 17.98 6.38
CA TYR A 187 24.91 18.51 7.05
C TYR A 187 24.51 19.57 8.07
N ARG A 188 25.05 19.53 9.26
CA ARG A 188 24.67 20.35 10.45
C ARG A 188 23.22 20.12 10.93
N GLY A 189 22.49 19.16 10.37
CA GLY A 189 21.16 18.77 10.84
C GLY A 189 21.22 17.89 12.11
N GLU A 190 20.04 17.45 12.53
CA GLU A 190 19.86 16.65 13.75
C GLU A 190 20.70 15.36 13.71
N GLU A 191 20.71 14.65 12.58
CA GLU A 191 21.43 13.39 12.46
C GLU A 191 22.96 13.58 12.35
N CYS A 192 23.42 14.65 11.71
CA CYS A 192 24.84 15.02 11.63
C CYS A 192 25.35 15.52 12.97
N GLY A 193 24.55 16.35 13.67
CA GLY A 193 24.87 16.86 15.00
C GLY A 193 26.12 17.75 15.10
N TYR A 194 26.71 18.20 13.98
CA TYR A 194 27.86 19.10 14.01
C TYR A 194 27.42 20.53 14.32
N THR A 195 27.86 21.05 15.46
CA THR A 195 27.54 22.41 15.96
C THR A 195 28.79 23.32 16.03
N GLY A 196 29.94 22.83 15.59
CA GLY A 196 31.20 23.60 15.61
C GLY A 196 31.17 24.82 14.69
N THR A 197 32.01 25.82 15.01
CA THR A 197 32.12 27.06 14.26
C THR A 197 33.02 26.95 13.03
N ALA A 198 33.89 25.93 12.98
CA ALA A 198 34.76 25.72 11.83
C ALA A 198 33.95 25.33 10.60
N MET A 199 34.22 25.96 9.47
CA MET A 199 33.59 25.74 8.19
C MET A 199 34.58 25.16 7.19
N TYR A 200 34.12 24.21 6.37
CA TYR A 200 34.97 23.54 5.39
C TYR A 200 34.27 23.46 4.03
N THR A 201 35.07 23.53 2.99
CA THR A 201 34.59 23.26 1.64
C THR A 201 34.33 21.76 1.43
N GLU A 202 33.59 21.37 0.40
CA GLU A 202 33.37 19.99 0.01
C GLU A 202 34.65 19.15 -0.16
N LYS A 203 35.79 19.85 -0.46
CA LYS A 203 37.10 19.22 -0.55
C LYS A 203 37.79 19.00 0.80
N GLY A 204 37.24 19.58 1.87
CA GLY A 204 37.81 19.53 3.22
C GLY A 204 38.84 20.65 3.50
N GLU A 205 38.83 21.74 2.76
CA GLU A 205 39.62 22.91 3.00
C GLU A 205 38.88 23.87 3.94
N LEU A 206 39.60 24.50 4.86
CA LEU A 206 39.04 25.50 5.77
C LEU A 206 38.55 26.72 4.97
N THR A 207 37.38 27.24 5.29
CA THR A 207 36.82 28.42 4.67
C THR A 207 36.17 29.33 5.69
N ASP A 208 36.20 30.64 5.45
CA ASP A 208 35.50 31.65 6.22
C ASP A 208 34.18 32.08 5.55
N ASP A 209 33.88 31.53 4.37
CA ASP A 209 32.68 31.84 3.60
C ASP A 209 31.57 30.83 3.93
N PRO A 210 30.47 31.26 4.60
CA PRO A 210 29.36 30.38 4.93
C PRO A 210 28.67 29.75 3.70
N ALA A 211 28.76 30.38 2.54
CA ALA A 211 28.18 29.86 1.28
C ALA A 211 28.93 28.62 0.76
N GLN A 212 30.16 28.43 1.19
CA GLN A 212 31.03 27.31 0.80
C GLN A 212 31.08 26.23 1.88
N ASP A 213 30.41 26.43 3.03
CA ASP A 213 30.39 25.45 4.12
C ASP A 213 29.58 24.21 3.74
N ARG A 214 30.29 23.16 3.35
CA ARG A 214 29.73 21.87 2.90
C ARG A 214 30.59 20.71 3.38
N CYS A 215 29.94 19.62 3.77
CA CYS A 215 30.65 18.39 4.10
C CYS A 215 30.82 17.51 2.84
N GLY A 216 32.05 17.09 2.55
CA GLY A 216 32.34 16.16 1.44
C GLY A 216 31.87 14.74 1.65
N GLY A 217 31.29 14.42 2.82
CA GLY A 217 30.68 13.13 3.12
C GLY A 217 31.65 11.96 3.34
N ARG A 218 32.95 12.18 3.31
CA ARG A 218 33.96 11.13 3.56
C ARG A 218 34.27 11.04 5.06
N LEU A 219 34.73 9.90 5.52
CA LEU A 219 35.10 9.69 6.93
C LEU A 219 36.15 10.70 7.40
N ARG A 220 37.13 11.02 6.56
CA ARG A 220 38.14 12.04 6.85
C ARG A 220 37.54 13.43 7.08
N ASP A 221 36.49 13.78 6.32
CA ASP A 221 35.82 15.08 6.44
C ASP A 221 35.05 15.14 7.77
N CYS A 222 34.42 14.03 8.17
CA CYS A 222 33.79 13.95 9.50
C CYS A 222 34.81 14.12 10.63
N ARG A 223 36.01 13.55 10.51
CA ARG A 223 37.11 13.75 11.47
C ARG A 223 37.59 15.19 11.53
N LEU A 224 37.62 15.91 10.41
CA LEU A 224 37.96 17.34 10.40
C LEU A 224 36.97 18.18 11.22
N HIS A 225 35.68 17.82 11.13
CA HIS A 225 34.62 18.52 11.86
C HIS A 225 34.60 18.18 13.35
N PHE A 226 34.61 16.91 13.70
CA PHE A 226 34.44 16.45 15.08
C PHE A 226 35.76 16.28 15.85
N GLY A 227 36.89 16.19 15.14
CA GLY A 227 38.18 15.84 15.70
C GLY A 227 38.56 14.37 15.48
N GLU A 228 39.85 14.10 15.39
CA GLU A 228 40.38 12.79 14.98
C GLU A 228 40.05 11.67 15.97
N ASN A 229 40.00 11.98 17.27
CA ASN A 229 39.80 11.02 18.33
C ASN A 229 38.45 11.18 19.06
N GLN A 230 37.51 11.88 18.47
CA GLN A 230 36.18 12.09 19.02
C GLN A 230 35.15 11.12 18.43
N PRO A 231 34.05 10.81 19.14
CA PRO A 231 32.92 10.07 18.56
C PRO A 231 32.40 10.81 17.33
N LEU A 232 32.25 10.07 16.23
CA LEU A 232 31.80 10.61 14.94
C LEU A 232 30.36 10.27 14.66
N SER A 233 29.54 11.28 14.32
CA SER A 233 28.19 11.07 13.79
C SER A 233 28.25 10.76 12.28
N TYR A 234 28.93 9.66 11.93
CA TYR A 234 29.17 9.29 10.53
C TYR A 234 28.09 8.33 10.01
N GLY A 235 27.32 8.76 9.01
CA GLY A 235 26.23 7.98 8.41
C GLY A 235 26.65 7.06 7.28
N GLY A 236 27.93 6.85 7.01
CA GLY A 236 28.44 5.95 5.96
C GLY A 236 28.99 4.63 6.51
N PHE A 237 29.35 3.73 5.57
CA PHE A 237 29.94 2.41 5.86
C PHE A 237 31.36 2.37 5.31
N PRO A 238 32.40 2.73 6.11
CA PRO A 238 33.79 2.86 5.60
C PRO A 238 34.34 1.60 4.99
N ALA A 239 33.85 0.42 5.42
CA ALA A 239 34.30 -0.88 4.91
C ALA A 239 33.58 -1.34 3.64
N SER A 240 32.61 -0.59 3.12
CA SER A 240 31.86 -1.01 1.91
C SER A 240 32.69 -1.10 0.64
N ASN A 241 33.88 -0.49 0.60
CA ASN A 241 34.79 -0.57 -0.53
C ASN A 241 35.77 -1.76 -0.47
N LEU A 242 35.61 -2.63 0.55
CA LEU A 242 36.48 -3.80 0.74
C LEU A 242 35.84 -5.10 0.26
N MET A 243 34.64 -5.02 -0.35
CA MET A 243 33.93 -6.14 -0.96
C MET A 243 34.01 -6.11 -2.47
#